data_91a26f8312f66660a47d9d70a71a0272
#
_entry.id   91a26f8312f66660a47d9d70a71a0272
#
_cell.length_a   1.000
_cell.length_b   1.000
_cell.length_c   1.000
_cell.angle_alpha   90.00
_cell.angle_beta   90.00
_cell.angle_gamma   90.00
#
_symmetry.space_group_name_H-M   'P 1'
#
loop_
_entity.id
_entity.type
_entity.pdbx_description
1 polymer ?
#
loop_
_entity_poly.entity_id
_entity_poly.type
_entity_poly.pdbx_seq_one_letter_code
_entity_poly.pdbx_strand_id
1 'polypeptide(L)'
;MRLIVAEALKLIRRRGLMTWSLLLTVGSVLLAEIIVIVLHAVNPGHHGPAGGSSNLEAYVFLATGLGSVAAILIGATAGTQDVSNGVFRDLVVTGRSRSTLFNVRIPGALLVFLPMLALAYVLAIGGAFLFAGNLATPSGGVLLEYIEYGLAGSVLSIILSIGLAAFASSRVVVGVMIAWNAIVSNLLMHIGALGSARKGIDSAAIIQLGPSTINENAPVHMSELTALLVILAWAAVFIAFGNGWTRRRDA
;
A
#
# COMPACT_ATOMS: atom_id res chain seq x y z
N MET A 1 -13.62 19.36 -3.24
CA MET A 1 -14.34 18.09 -3.14
C MET A 1 -14.76 17.48 -4.48
N ARG A 2 -15.48 18.19 -5.37
CA ARG A 2 -15.97 17.61 -6.65
C ARG A 2 -14.90 16.95 -7.53
N LEU A 3 -13.69 17.51 -7.62
CA LEU A 3 -12.60 16.93 -8.41
C LEU A 3 -12.07 15.63 -7.83
N ILE A 4 -11.94 15.52 -6.50
CA ILE A 4 -11.47 14.31 -5.83
C ILE A 4 -12.46 13.15 -6.07
N VAL A 5 -13.76 13.43 -5.93
CA VAL A 5 -14.81 12.44 -6.22
C VAL A 5 -14.80 12.03 -7.70
N ALA A 6 -14.57 12.98 -8.61
CA ALA A 6 -14.46 12.67 -10.04
C ALA A 6 -13.26 11.75 -10.33
N GLU A 7 -12.10 11.98 -9.67
CA GLU A 7 -10.93 11.08 -9.79
C GLU A 7 -11.25 9.68 -9.27
N ALA A 8 -11.86 9.57 -8.09
CA ALA A 8 -12.27 8.29 -7.53
C ALA A 8 -13.25 7.55 -8.46
N LEU A 9 -14.26 8.23 -9.00
CA LEU A 9 -15.22 7.64 -9.94
C LEU A 9 -14.58 7.15 -11.23
N LYS A 10 -13.56 7.84 -11.77
CA LYS A 10 -12.79 7.38 -12.92
C LYS A 10 -12.13 6.03 -12.66
N LEU A 11 -11.56 5.84 -11.47
CA LEU A 11 -10.92 4.58 -11.06
C LEU A 11 -11.96 3.47 -10.84
N ILE A 12 -13.05 3.75 -10.12
CA ILE A 12 -14.12 2.79 -9.82
C ILE A 12 -14.76 2.23 -11.11
N ARG A 13 -14.91 3.05 -12.13
CA ARG A 13 -15.47 2.61 -13.42
C ARG A 13 -14.59 1.61 -14.17
N ARG A 14 -13.31 1.46 -13.80
CA ARG A 14 -12.38 0.47 -14.39
C ARG A 14 -12.57 -0.89 -13.72
N ARG A 15 -13.52 -1.69 -14.20
CA ARG A 15 -13.88 -3.00 -13.62
C ARG A 15 -12.66 -3.88 -13.38
N GLY A 16 -11.76 -4.03 -14.36
CA GLY A 16 -10.56 -4.85 -14.22
C GLY A 16 -9.62 -4.37 -13.10
N LEU A 17 -9.39 -3.05 -12.99
CA LEU A 17 -8.58 -2.49 -11.89
C LEU A 17 -9.21 -2.80 -10.54
N MET A 18 -10.53 -2.58 -10.40
CA MET A 18 -11.27 -2.82 -9.16
C MET A 18 -11.25 -4.29 -8.77
N THR A 19 -11.50 -5.18 -9.73
CA THR A 19 -11.49 -6.63 -9.48
C THR A 19 -10.13 -7.11 -8.99
N TRP A 20 -9.05 -6.74 -9.70
CA TRP A 20 -7.70 -7.14 -9.28
C TRP A 20 -7.28 -6.51 -7.95
N SER A 21 -7.63 -5.25 -7.72
CA SER A 21 -7.32 -4.59 -6.44
C SER A 21 -8.07 -5.26 -5.27
N LEU A 22 -9.34 -5.61 -5.44
CA LEU A 22 -10.11 -6.35 -4.44
C LEU A 22 -9.56 -7.76 -4.22
N LEU A 23 -9.20 -8.48 -5.28
CA LEU A 23 -8.60 -9.81 -5.14
C LEU A 23 -7.26 -9.78 -4.41
N LEU A 24 -6.42 -8.78 -4.70
CA LEU A 24 -5.12 -8.64 -4.06
C LEU A 24 -5.20 -8.18 -2.60
N THR A 25 -6.21 -7.41 -2.22
CA THR A 25 -6.40 -6.94 -0.84
C THR A 25 -7.29 -7.90 -0.05
N VAL A 26 -8.58 -7.88 -0.33
CA VAL A 26 -9.61 -8.63 0.40
C VAL A 26 -9.55 -10.12 0.07
N GLY A 27 -9.41 -10.44 -1.23
CA GLY A 27 -9.38 -11.83 -1.69
C GLY A 27 -8.21 -12.65 -1.15
N SER A 28 -7.04 -12.02 -0.98
CA SER A 28 -5.86 -12.70 -0.42
C SER A 28 -6.07 -13.09 1.05
N VAL A 29 -6.66 -12.20 1.85
CA VAL A 29 -6.99 -12.48 3.26
C VAL A 29 -8.02 -13.59 3.37
N LEU A 30 -9.14 -13.46 2.64
CA LEU A 30 -10.19 -14.48 2.64
C LEU A 30 -9.67 -15.85 2.22
N LEU A 31 -8.83 -15.89 1.18
CA LEU A 31 -8.23 -17.15 0.70
C LEU A 31 -7.35 -17.78 1.79
N ALA A 32 -6.51 -16.98 2.44
CA ALA A 32 -5.65 -17.46 3.51
C ALA A 32 -6.46 -17.99 4.71
N GLU A 33 -7.48 -17.24 5.15
CA GLU A 33 -8.37 -17.67 6.23
C GLU A 33 -9.10 -18.98 5.89
N ILE A 34 -9.67 -19.07 4.70
CA ILE A 34 -10.37 -20.29 4.24
C ILE A 34 -9.41 -21.48 4.23
N ILE A 35 -8.18 -21.31 3.72
CA ILE A 35 -7.18 -22.39 3.70
C ILE A 35 -6.89 -22.87 5.12
N VAL A 36 -6.62 -21.96 6.08
CA VAL A 36 -6.28 -22.36 7.45
C VAL A 36 -7.48 -23.00 8.16
N ILE A 37 -8.70 -22.48 7.96
CA ILE A 37 -9.94 -23.07 8.49
C ILE A 37 -10.11 -24.50 7.97
N VAL A 38 -9.95 -24.72 6.66
CA VAL A 38 -10.09 -26.06 6.05
C VAL A 38 -9.03 -27.02 6.56
N LEU A 39 -7.77 -26.58 6.64
CA LEU A 39 -6.67 -27.39 7.16
C LEU A 39 -6.92 -27.82 8.61
N HIS A 40 -7.39 -26.89 9.47
CA HIS A 40 -7.77 -27.20 10.85
C HIS A 40 -8.95 -28.20 10.91
N ALA A 41 -9.97 -28.01 10.09
CA ALA A 41 -11.14 -28.89 10.06
C ALA A 41 -10.79 -30.32 9.60
N VAL A 42 -9.86 -30.47 8.63
CA VAL A 42 -9.45 -31.76 8.11
C VAL A 42 -8.49 -32.49 9.03
N ASN A 43 -7.56 -31.78 9.67
CA ASN A 43 -6.56 -32.40 10.56
C ASN A 43 -6.22 -31.51 11.77
N PRO A 44 -7.10 -31.44 12.77
CA PRO A 44 -6.90 -30.59 13.95
C PRO A 44 -5.66 -30.95 14.79
N GLY A 45 -5.16 -32.18 14.67
CA GLY A 45 -3.96 -32.61 15.39
C GLY A 45 -2.65 -32.03 14.84
N HIS A 46 -2.63 -31.64 13.56
CA HIS A 46 -1.47 -31.03 12.91
C HIS A 46 -1.64 -29.53 12.64
N HIS A 47 -2.87 -29.06 12.54
CA HIS A 47 -3.17 -27.65 12.24
C HIS A 47 -3.97 -27.04 13.39
N GLY A 48 -3.38 -26.04 14.06
CA GLY A 48 -4.05 -25.29 15.11
C GLY A 48 -5.26 -24.49 14.60
N PRO A 49 -6.03 -23.86 15.51
CA PRO A 49 -7.16 -22.99 15.14
C PRO A 49 -6.73 -21.89 14.16
N ALA A 50 -7.66 -21.46 13.31
CA ALA A 50 -7.40 -20.50 12.24
C ALA A 50 -7.29 -19.03 12.73
N GLY A 51 -7.57 -18.75 14.00
CA GLY A 51 -7.47 -17.42 14.60
C GLY A 51 -6.23 -17.24 15.46
N GLY A 52 -6.29 -16.26 16.36
CA GLY A 52 -5.21 -15.90 17.26
C GLY A 52 -4.18 -14.93 16.65
N SER A 53 -3.25 -14.50 17.50
CA SER A 53 -2.25 -13.47 17.13
C SER A 53 -1.32 -13.90 16.00
N SER A 54 -0.90 -15.17 15.97
CA SER A 54 0.03 -15.70 14.95
C SER A 54 -0.59 -15.73 13.56
N ASN A 55 -1.87 -16.10 13.44
CA ASN A 55 -2.54 -16.10 12.13
C ASN A 55 -2.89 -14.68 11.68
N LEU A 56 -3.22 -13.77 12.62
CA LEU A 56 -3.41 -12.36 12.30
C LEU A 56 -2.18 -11.77 11.61
N GLU A 57 -0.98 -12.06 12.11
CA GLU A 57 0.27 -11.60 11.49
C GLU A 57 0.36 -12.04 10.02
N ALA A 58 0.09 -13.31 9.73
CA ALA A 58 0.10 -13.82 8.36
C ALA A 58 -0.95 -13.16 7.47
N TYR A 59 -2.17 -12.94 7.98
CA TYR A 59 -3.24 -12.30 7.24
C TYR A 59 -2.94 -10.83 6.94
N VAL A 60 -2.41 -10.10 7.93
CA VAL A 60 -2.00 -8.69 7.74
C VAL A 60 -0.79 -8.60 6.81
N PHE A 61 0.16 -9.51 6.89
CA PHE A 61 1.29 -9.56 5.96
C PHE A 61 0.81 -9.72 4.51
N LEU A 62 -0.17 -10.58 4.26
CA LEU A 62 -0.79 -10.73 2.93
C LEU A 62 -1.58 -9.49 2.53
N ALA A 63 -2.40 -8.94 3.43
CA ALA A 63 -3.18 -7.73 3.17
C ALA A 63 -2.27 -6.53 2.83
N THR A 64 -1.15 -6.39 3.51
CA THR A 64 -0.20 -5.30 3.29
C THR A 64 0.70 -5.56 2.07
N GLY A 65 1.24 -6.77 1.93
CA GLY A 65 2.14 -7.13 0.83
C GLY A 65 1.42 -7.11 -0.53
N LEU A 66 0.36 -7.90 -0.69
CA LEU A 66 -0.44 -7.91 -1.92
C LEU A 66 -1.29 -6.64 -2.06
N GLY A 67 -1.73 -6.05 -0.94
CA GLY A 67 -2.40 -4.75 -0.93
C GLY A 67 -1.50 -3.62 -1.44
N SER A 68 -0.19 -3.66 -1.18
CA SER A 68 0.75 -2.69 -1.76
C SER A 68 0.80 -2.78 -3.29
N VAL A 69 0.71 -3.98 -3.86
CA VAL A 69 0.59 -4.16 -5.32
C VAL A 69 -0.71 -3.53 -5.84
N ALA A 70 -1.83 -3.72 -5.14
CA ALA A 70 -3.09 -3.06 -5.48
C ALA A 70 -2.98 -1.53 -5.38
N ALA A 71 -2.33 -1.01 -4.33
CA ALA A 71 -2.05 0.41 -4.16
C ALA A 71 -1.22 0.97 -5.32
N ILE A 72 -0.17 0.25 -5.75
CA ILE A 72 0.65 0.59 -6.91
C ILE A 72 -0.18 0.62 -8.21
N LEU A 73 -1.03 -0.37 -8.44
CA LEU A 73 -1.90 -0.44 -9.62
C LEU A 73 -2.87 0.76 -9.68
N ILE A 74 -3.50 1.08 -8.56
CA ILE A 74 -4.41 2.22 -8.44
C ILE A 74 -3.64 3.54 -8.63
N GLY A 75 -2.50 3.71 -7.96
CA GLY A 75 -1.68 4.91 -8.06
C GLY A 75 -1.13 5.13 -9.48
N ALA A 76 -0.57 4.11 -10.10
CA ALA A 76 -0.07 4.17 -11.47
C ALA A 76 -1.18 4.51 -12.48
N THR A 77 -2.38 3.94 -12.29
CA THR A 77 -3.54 4.23 -13.13
C THR A 77 -4.01 5.68 -12.92
N ALA A 78 -4.17 6.12 -11.68
CA ALA A 78 -4.57 7.49 -11.35
C ALA A 78 -3.60 8.52 -11.93
N GLY A 79 -2.29 8.23 -11.88
CA GLY A 79 -1.26 9.13 -12.36
C GLY A 79 -1.18 9.25 -13.88
N THR A 80 -1.51 8.19 -14.64
CA THR A 80 -1.32 8.15 -16.11
C THR A 80 -2.59 8.33 -16.92
N GLN A 81 -3.76 8.10 -16.35
CA GLN A 81 -5.02 7.94 -17.07
C GLN A 81 -5.38 9.13 -17.97
N ASP A 82 -5.30 10.35 -17.45
CA ASP A 82 -5.70 11.54 -18.22
C ASP A 82 -4.78 11.80 -19.41
N VAL A 83 -3.50 11.49 -19.23
CA VAL A 83 -2.49 11.63 -20.28
C VAL A 83 -2.65 10.55 -21.33
N SER A 84 -2.80 9.28 -20.91
CA SER A 84 -2.94 8.16 -21.84
C SER A 84 -4.22 8.20 -22.67
N ASN A 85 -5.27 8.83 -22.14
CA ASN A 85 -6.54 9.02 -22.85
C ASN A 85 -6.60 10.33 -23.65
N GLY A 86 -5.53 11.16 -23.65
CA GLY A 86 -5.49 12.44 -24.36
C GLY A 86 -6.35 13.56 -23.75
N VAL A 87 -7.01 13.32 -22.61
CA VAL A 87 -7.96 14.27 -21.99
C VAL A 87 -7.27 15.35 -21.15
N PHE A 88 -5.97 15.19 -20.85
CA PHE A 88 -5.24 16.11 -19.98
C PHE A 88 -5.25 17.55 -20.52
N ARG A 89 -5.07 17.72 -21.82
CA ARG A 89 -5.12 19.01 -22.49
C ARG A 89 -6.47 19.69 -22.33
N ASP A 90 -7.55 18.95 -22.54
CA ASP A 90 -8.92 19.47 -22.42
C ASP A 90 -9.21 19.94 -20.98
N LEU A 91 -8.74 19.21 -19.99
CA LEU A 91 -8.88 19.59 -18.58
C LEU A 91 -8.12 20.89 -18.27
N VAL A 92 -6.95 21.11 -18.86
CA VAL A 92 -6.19 22.36 -18.70
C VAL A 92 -6.93 23.55 -19.36
N VAL A 93 -7.51 23.34 -20.55
CA VAL A 93 -8.29 24.37 -21.27
C VAL A 93 -9.52 24.82 -20.48
N THR A 94 -10.09 23.94 -19.59
CA THR A 94 -11.20 24.34 -18.69
C THR A 94 -10.77 25.29 -17.56
N GLY A 95 -9.53 25.78 -17.56
CA GLY A 95 -8.99 26.74 -16.58
C GLY A 95 -8.50 26.09 -15.27
N ARG A 96 -8.37 24.77 -15.22
CA ARG A 96 -7.83 24.08 -14.03
C ARG A 96 -6.29 24.11 -14.06
N SER A 97 -5.69 24.47 -12.91
CA SER A 97 -4.23 24.45 -12.80
C SER A 97 -3.69 23.01 -12.88
N ARG A 98 -2.58 22.83 -13.58
CA ARG A 98 -1.91 21.52 -13.70
C ARG A 98 -1.55 20.92 -12.35
N SER A 99 -1.15 21.76 -11.39
CA SER A 99 -0.89 21.32 -10.01
C SER A 99 -2.14 20.81 -9.31
N THR A 100 -3.28 21.46 -9.51
CA THR A 100 -4.55 20.98 -8.94
C THR A 100 -4.89 19.62 -9.52
N LEU A 101 -4.77 19.43 -10.85
CA LEU A 101 -5.02 18.16 -11.53
C LEU A 101 -4.09 17.04 -11.06
N PHE A 102 -2.82 17.36 -10.75
CA PHE A 102 -1.90 16.39 -10.15
C PHE A 102 -2.30 16.03 -8.71
N ASN A 103 -2.50 17.05 -7.86
CA ASN A 103 -2.69 16.84 -6.43
C ASN A 103 -4.02 16.16 -6.07
N VAL A 104 -5.09 16.31 -6.87
CA VAL A 104 -6.38 15.64 -6.60
C VAL A 104 -6.35 14.14 -6.87
N ARG A 105 -5.36 13.64 -7.62
CA ARG A 105 -5.19 12.20 -7.90
C ARG A 105 -4.86 11.41 -6.63
N ILE A 106 -4.07 11.98 -5.73
CA ILE A 106 -3.68 11.32 -4.47
C ILE A 106 -4.91 11.03 -3.61
N PRO A 107 -5.69 12.02 -3.15
CA PRO A 107 -6.88 11.76 -2.35
C PRO A 107 -7.94 10.98 -3.15
N GLY A 108 -8.03 11.13 -4.48
CA GLY A 108 -8.92 10.33 -5.31
C GLY A 108 -8.58 8.85 -5.31
N ALA A 109 -7.29 8.50 -5.40
CA ALA A 109 -6.80 7.12 -5.30
C ALA A 109 -7.00 6.54 -3.90
N LEU A 110 -6.72 7.34 -2.85
CA LEU A 110 -6.93 6.94 -1.46
C LEU A 110 -8.40 6.64 -1.15
N LEU A 111 -9.34 7.45 -1.65
CA LEU A 111 -10.79 7.20 -1.49
C LEU A 111 -11.24 5.85 -2.07
N VAL A 112 -10.53 5.34 -3.08
CA VAL A 112 -10.82 4.03 -3.67
C VAL A 112 -10.13 2.91 -2.89
N PHE A 113 -8.88 3.10 -2.53
CA PHE A 113 -8.05 2.05 -1.94
C PHE A 113 -8.33 1.83 -0.45
N LEU A 114 -8.45 2.90 0.35
CA LEU A 114 -8.60 2.78 1.81
C LEU A 114 -9.82 1.94 2.26
N PRO A 115 -11.00 2.02 1.61
CA PRO A 115 -12.10 1.14 1.96
C PRO A 115 -11.80 -0.34 1.70
N MET A 116 -11.03 -0.69 0.66
CA MET A 116 -10.63 -2.07 0.38
C MET A 116 -9.65 -2.57 1.45
N LEU A 117 -8.66 -1.75 1.80
CA LEU A 117 -7.72 -2.06 2.86
C LEU A 117 -8.43 -2.23 4.21
N ALA A 118 -9.33 -1.30 4.55
CA ALA A 118 -10.12 -1.38 5.78
C ALA A 118 -10.95 -2.67 5.84
N LEU A 119 -11.58 -3.06 4.73
CA LEU A 119 -12.33 -4.32 4.66
C LEU A 119 -11.41 -5.53 4.85
N ALA A 120 -10.22 -5.56 4.23
CA ALA A 120 -9.25 -6.63 4.42
C ALA A 120 -8.82 -6.75 5.89
N TYR A 121 -8.56 -5.62 6.56
CA TYR A 121 -8.21 -5.60 7.99
C TYR A 121 -9.38 -6.02 8.89
N VAL A 122 -10.60 -5.59 8.59
CA VAL A 122 -11.79 -6.03 9.34
C VAL A 122 -11.95 -7.54 9.26
N LEU A 123 -11.73 -8.14 8.08
CA LEU A 123 -11.76 -9.59 7.91
C LEU A 123 -10.63 -10.27 8.68
N ALA A 124 -9.39 -9.84 8.50
CA ALA A 124 -8.23 -10.41 9.19
C ALA A 124 -8.36 -10.36 10.72
N ILE A 125 -8.78 -9.21 11.26
CA ILE A 125 -9.01 -9.03 12.70
C ILE A 125 -10.22 -9.87 13.15
N GLY A 126 -11.31 -9.83 12.39
CA GLY A 126 -12.51 -10.63 12.67
C GLY A 126 -12.19 -12.11 12.72
N GLY A 127 -11.48 -12.63 11.72
CA GLY A 127 -11.02 -14.01 11.67
C GLY A 127 -10.10 -14.38 12.86
N ALA A 128 -9.18 -13.48 13.20
CA ALA A 128 -8.29 -13.69 14.35
C ALA A 128 -9.03 -13.86 15.67
N PHE A 129 -10.16 -13.15 15.89
CA PHE A 129 -10.99 -13.30 17.09
C PHE A 129 -11.98 -14.46 16.99
N LEU A 130 -12.68 -14.59 15.85
CA LEU A 130 -13.76 -15.58 15.71
C LEU A 130 -13.24 -17.02 15.72
N PHE A 131 -12.07 -17.26 15.15
CA PHE A 131 -11.47 -18.60 15.02
C PHE A 131 -10.29 -18.82 15.95
N ALA A 132 -10.14 -18.01 17.01
CA ALA A 132 -9.04 -18.13 17.96
C ALA A 132 -9.01 -19.48 18.70
N GLY A 133 -10.18 -20.06 18.98
CA GLY A 133 -10.27 -21.25 19.81
C GLY A 133 -9.62 -21.04 21.17
N ASN A 134 -8.53 -21.76 21.44
CA ASN A 134 -7.73 -21.65 22.66
C ASN A 134 -6.45 -20.81 22.50
N LEU A 135 -6.25 -20.18 21.33
CA LEU A 135 -5.08 -19.34 21.07
C LEU A 135 -5.27 -17.95 21.66
N ALA A 136 -4.15 -17.31 22.00
CA ALA A 136 -4.15 -15.92 22.47
C ALA A 136 -4.66 -14.98 21.38
N THR A 137 -5.58 -14.10 21.76
CA THR A 137 -6.09 -13.04 20.86
C THR A 137 -5.17 -11.82 20.88
N PRO A 138 -5.08 -11.07 19.78
CA PRO A 138 -4.24 -9.89 19.72
C PRO A 138 -4.73 -8.79 20.66
N SER A 139 -3.79 -8.06 21.28
CA SER A 139 -4.11 -6.88 22.07
C SER A 139 -4.44 -5.67 21.18
N GLY A 140 -5.17 -4.70 21.73
CA GLY A 140 -5.53 -3.48 21.01
C GLY A 140 -4.30 -2.67 20.52
N GLY A 141 -3.20 -2.68 21.29
CA GLY A 141 -1.95 -2.04 20.90
C GLY A 141 -1.35 -2.66 19.63
N VAL A 142 -1.24 -3.98 19.62
CA VAL A 142 -0.73 -4.72 18.45
C VAL A 142 -1.61 -4.52 17.21
N LEU A 143 -2.93 -4.43 17.38
CA LEU A 143 -3.84 -4.14 16.27
C LEU A 143 -3.57 -2.75 15.68
N LEU A 144 -3.31 -1.76 16.52
CA LEU A 144 -2.99 -0.40 16.05
C LEU A 144 -1.68 -0.38 15.26
N GLU A 145 -0.63 -1.03 15.77
CA GLU A 145 0.67 -1.15 15.07
C GLU A 145 0.52 -1.81 13.70
N TYR A 146 -0.29 -2.86 13.57
CA TYR A 146 -0.59 -3.47 12.27
C TYR A 146 -1.31 -2.50 11.32
N ILE A 147 -2.28 -1.73 11.83
CA ILE A 147 -3.01 -0.74 11.02
C ILE A 147 -2.06 0.36 10.55
N GLU A 148 -1.21 0.88 11.43
CA GLU A 148 -0.21 1.91 11.10
C GLU A 148 0.76 1.42 10.04
N TYR A 149 1.29 0.21 10.18
CA TYR A 149 2.15 -0.46 9.20
C TYR A 149 1.50 -0.53 7.81
N GLY A 150 0.29 -1.06 7.74
CA GLY A 150 -0.41 -1.23 6.46
C GLY A 150 -0.83 0.09 5.82
N LEU A 151 -1.27 1.06 6.62
CA LEU A 151 -1.61 2.40 6.12
C LEU A 151 -0.37 3.12 5.58
N ALA A 152 0.73 3.15 6.35
CA ALA A 152 1.97 3.82 5.95
C ALA A 152 2.49 3.27 4.62
N GLY A 153 2.61 1.93 4.50
CA GLY A 153 3.10 1.27 3.29
C GLY A 153 2.21 1.51 2.07
N SER A 154 0.90 1.40 2.25
CA SER A 154 -0.06 1.55 1.14
C SER A 154 -0.19 2.99 0.67
N VAL A 155 -0.30 3.94 1.60
CA VAL A 155 -0.40 5.38 1.28
C VAL A 155 0.86 5.84 0.57
N LEU A 156 2.04 5.45 1.07
CA LEU A 156 3.30 5.78 0.43
C LEU A 156 3.39 5.17 -0.97
N SER A 157 3.04 3.90 -1.15
CA SER A 157 3.02 3.23 -2.46
C SER A 157 2.14 3.95 -3.49
N ILE A 158 0.97 4.45 -3.08
CA ILE A 158 0.09 5.26 -3.95
C ILE A 158 0.79 6.57 -4.34
N ILE A 159 1.37 7.29 -3.38
CA ILE A 159 2.03 8.58 -3.62
C ILE A 159 3.22 8.42 -4.56
N LEU A 160 4.09 7.43 -4.29
CA LEU A 160 5.26 7.15 -5.14
C LEU A 160 4.83 6.78 -6.56
N SER A 161 3.81 5.94 -6.69
CA SER A 161 3.29 5.53 -8.01
C SER A 161 2.70 6.69 -8.80
N ILE A 162 1.94 7.58 -8.15
CA ILE A 162 1.40 8.79 -8.80
C ILE A 162 2.53 9.75 -9.20
N GLY A 163 3.55 9.92 -8.35
CA GLY A 163 4.72 10.75 -8.63
C GLY A 163 5.50 10.25 -9.84
N LEU A 164 5.81 8.95 -9.89
CA LEU A 164 6.48 8.30 -11.04
C LEU A 164 5.63 8.35 -12.32
N ALA A 165 4.32 8.24 -12.20
CA ALA A 165 3.40 8.26 -13.32
C ALA A 165 3.34 9.61 -14.06
N ALA A 166 3.89 10.66 -13.48
CA ALA A 166 4.02 11.95 -14.15
C ALA A 166 4.95 11.88 -15.38
N PHE A 167 5.96 11.00 -15.36
CA PHE A 167 6.97 10.89 -16.42
C PHE A 167 7.13 9.49 -17.03
N ALA A 168 6.43 8.49 -16.52
CA ALA A 168 6.49 7.11 -17.01
C ALA A 168 5.08 6.56 -17.32
N SER A 169 5.02 5.56 -18.19
CA SER A 169 3.77 4.85 -18.48
C SER A 169 3.35 3.98 -17.29
N SER A 170 2.06 3.67 -17.17
CA SER A 170 1.53 2.83 -16.08
C SER A 170 2.26 1.48 -15.95
N ARG A 171 2.60 0.84 -17.08
CA ARG A 171 3.32 -0.45 -17.06
C ARG A 171 4.71 -0.32 -16.44
N VAL A 172 5.45 0.73 -16.80
CA VAL A 172 6.78 1.01 -16.26
C VAL A 172 6.67 1.33 -14.76
N VAL A 173 5.73 2.18 -14.36
CA VAL A 173 5.51 2.51 -12.94
C VAL A 173 5.24 1.26 -12.11
N VAL A 174 4.31 0.41 -12.56
CA VAL A 174 3.98 -0.85 -11.86
C VAL A 174 5.20 -1.75 -11.76
N GLY A 175 5.94 -1.97 -12.86
CA GLY A 175 7.14 -2.81 -12.85
C GLY A 175 8.23 -2.27 -11.91
N VAL A 176 8.53 -0.98 -11.98
CA VAL A 176 9.55 -0.34 -11.13
C VAL A 176 9.15 -0.39 -9.66
N MET A 177 7.90 -0.07 -9.32
CA MET A 177 7.45 -0.06 -7.94
C MET A 177 7.39 -1.46 -7.32
N ILE A 178 6.96 -2.48 -8.09
CA ILE A 178 7.00 -3.87 -7.62
C ILE A 178 8.45 -4.32 -7.42
N ALA A 179 9.33 -4.06 -8.39
CA ALA A 179 10.74 -4.39 -8.27
C ALA A 179 11.39 -3.68 -7.07
N TRP A 180 11.06 -2.40 -6.84
CA TRP A 180 11.52 -1.64 -5.69
C TRP A 180 11.05 -2.29 -4.38
N ASN A 181 9.75 -2.48 -4.18
CA ASN A 181 9.20 -2.98 -2.93
C ASN A 181 9.59 -4.44 -2.65
N ALA A 182 9.57 -5.32 -3.66
CA ALA A 182 9.80 -6.74 -3.45
C ALA A 182 11.29 -7.12 -3.43
N ILE A 183 12.14 -6.42 -4.18
CA ILE A 183 13.53 -6.84 -4.42
C ILE A 183 14.51 -5.78 -3.96
N VAL A 184 14.48 -4.58 -4.56
CA VAL A 184 15.57 -3.61 -4.44
C VAL A 184 15.70 -3.08 -3.01
N SER A 185 14.60 -2.67 -2.40
CA SER A 185 14.61 -2.14 -1.03
C SER A 185 15.07 -3.20 -0.03
N ASN A 186 14.63 -4.46 -0.19
CA ASN A 186 15.07 -5.57 0.65
C ASN A 186 16.57 -5.84 0.50
N LEU A 187 17.08 -5.89 -0.72
CA LEU A 187 18.52 -6.06 -0.95
C LEU A 187 19.32 -4.93 -0.31
N LEU A 188 18.92 -3.67 -0.52
CA LEU A 188 19.61 -2.51 0.03
C LEU A 188 19.65 -2.51 1.56
N MET A 189 18.58 -2.93 2.22
CA MET A 189 18.52 -3.04 3.68
C MET A 189 19.57 -4.04 4.23
N HIS A 190 19.91 -5.09 3.47
CA HIS A 190 20.88 -6.11 3.91
C HIS A 190 22.32 -5.79 3.55
N ILE A 191 22.60 -4.75 2.73
CA ILE A 191 23.96 -4.35 2.38
C ILE A 191 24.60 -3.58 3.53
N GLY A 192 25.41 -4.26 4.37
CA GLY A 192 26.07 -3.65 5.53
C GLY A 192 26.98 -2.46 5.18
N ALA A 193 27.58 -2.47 3.98
CA ALA A 193 28.45 -1.38 3.51
C ALA A 193 27.74 -0.01 3.40
N LEU A 194 26.41 0.03 3.27
CA LEU A 194 25.63 1.26 3.26
C LEU A 194 25.53 1.92 4.65
N GLY A 195 25.90 1.24 5.73
CA GLY A 195 25.90 1.80 7.07
C GLY A 195 24.56 2.44 7.45
N SER A 196 24.61 3.68 7.94
CA SER A 196 23.42 4.45 8.34
C SER A 196 22.53 4.90 7.18
N ALA A 197 23.03 4.91 5.94
CA ALA A 197 22.22 5.29 4.78
C ALA A 197 21.02 4.35 4.57
N ARG A 198 21.10 3.11 5.06
CA ARG A 198 19.97 2.15 5.05
C ARG A 198 18.72 2.68 5.76
N LYS A 199 18.88 3.57 6.75
CA LYS A 199 17.75 4.21 7.45
C LYS A 199 16.94 5.14 6.55
N GLY A 200 17.50 5.58 5.42
CA GLY A 200 16.81 6.38 4.42
C GLY A 200 15.93 5.57 3.46
N ILE A 201 15.88 4.24 3.56
CA ILE A 201 15.05 3.38 2.72
C ILE A 201 13.62 3.40 3.26
N ASP A 202 12.66 3.64 2.39
CA ASP A 202 11.23 3.72 2.72
C ASP A 202 10.70 2.43 3.39
N SER A 203 11.06 1.27 2.86
CA SER A 203 10.64 -0.02 3.42
C SER A 203 11.21 -0.26 4.82
N ALA A 204 12.45 0.20 5.12
CA ALA A 204 13.00 0.13 6.47
C ALA A 204 12.20 0.99 7.46
N ALA A 205 11.77 2.17 7.00
CA ALA A 205 10.95 3.07 7.81
C ALA A 205 9.53 2.51 8.03
N ILE A 206 8.93 1.88 7.02
CA ILE A 206 7.61 1.24 7.14
C ILE A 206 7.66 0.06 8.12
N ILE A 207 8.67 -0.81 8.01
CA ILE A 207 8.87 -1.96 8.91
C ILE A 207 8.98 -1.49 10.37
N GLN A 208 9.64 -0.35 10.62
CA GLN A 208 9.81 0.20 11.97
C GLN A 208 8.49 0.61 12.63
N LEU A 209 7.45 0.96 11.86
CA LEU A 209 6.09 1.24 12.36
C LEU A 209 5.26 -0.02 12.61
N GLY A 210 5.77 -1.18 12.22
CA GLY A 210 5.10 -2.46 12.44
C GLY A 210 5.27 -2.97 13.87
N PRO A 211 4.45 -3.96 14.26
CA PRO A 211 4.54 -4.59 15.56
C PRO A 211 5.90 -5.25 15.79
N SER A 212 6.21 -5.53 17.06
CA SER A 212 7.50 -6.11 17.48
C SER A 212 7.85 -7.38 16.71
N THR A 213 6.87 -8.22 16.41
CA THR A 213 7.07 -9.46 15.62
C THR A 213 7.67 -9.21 14.23
N ILE A 214 7.34 -8.08 13.61
CA ILE A 214 7.90 -7.66 12.31
C ILE A 214 9.19 -6.86 12.50
N ASN A 215 9.22 -5.96 13.48
CA ASN A 215 10.30 -5.00 13.68
C ASN A 215 11.54 -5.61 14.32
N GLU A 216 11.41 -6.56 15.27
CA GLU A 216 12.55 -7.18 15.97
C GLU A 216 13.51 -7.90 15.01
N ASN A 217 13.01 -8.45 13.91
CA ASN A 217 13.81 -9.12 12.89
C ASN A 217 14.25 -8.19 11.74
N ALA A 218 13.98 -6.89 11.85
CA ALA A 218 14.34 -5.94 10.80
C ALA A 218 15.86 -5.78 10.69
N PRO A 219 16.41 -5.73 9.47
CA PRO A 219 17.86 -5.54 9.27
C PRO A 219 18.32 -4.11 9.60
N VAL A 220 17.39 -3.19 9.82
CA VAL A 220 17.65 -1.78 10.11
C VAL A 220 16.70 -1.31 11.20
N HIS A 221 17.28 -0.83 12.33
CA HIS A 221 16.50 -0.24 13.42
C HIS A 221 16.66 1.28 13.47
N MET A 222 15.57 1.98 13.73
CA MET A 222 15.55 3.43 13.89
C MET A 222 14.43 3.84 14.88
N SER A 223 14.42 5.10 15.32
CA SER A 223 13.29 5.59 16.13
C SER A 223 12.04 5.79 15.23
N GLU A 224 10.86 5.69 15.82
CA GLU A 224 9.58 5.95 15.13
C GLU A 224 9.56 7.34 14.48
N LEU A 225 10.08 8.36 15.18
CA LEU A 225 10.18 9.69 14.63
C LEU A 225 11.06 9.72 13.36
N THR A 226 12.18 9.00 13.36
CA THR A 226 13.04 8.89 12.17
C THR A 226 12.29 8.19 11.03
N ALA A 227 11.56 7.12 11.33
CA ALA A 227 10.75 6.40 10.35
C ALA A 227 9.69 7.31 9.71
N LEU A 228 8.94 8.05 10.53
CA LEU A 228 7.96 9.02 10.03
C LEU A 228 8.59 10.10 9.16
N LEU A 229 9.74 10.66 9.56
CA LEU A 229 10.45 11.67 8.77
C LEU A 229 10.92 11.11 7.41
N VAL A 230 11.39 9.87 7.38
CA VAL A 230 11.79 9.21 6.12
C VAL A 230 10.59 9.01 5.21
N ILE A 231 9.47 8.50 5.73
CA ILE A 231 8.22 8.32 4.96
C ILE A 231 7.73 9.66 4.39
N LEU A 232 7.71 10.70 5.22
CA LEU A 232 7.32 12.04 4.79
C LEU A 232 8.26 12.63 3.74
N ALA A 233 9.59 12.39 3.88
CA ALA A 233 10.57 12.84 2.91
C ALA A 233 10.36 12.16 1.54
N TRP A 234 10.16 10.84 1.51
CA TRP A 234 9.83 10.12 0.27
C TRP A 234 8.55 10.66 -0.37
N ALA A 235 7.48 10.81 0.41
CA ALA A 235 6.21 11.36 -0.07
C ALA A 235 6.39 12.78 -0.64
N ALA A 236 7.08 13.66 0.08
CA ALA A 236 7.32 15.05 -0.33
C ALA A 236 8.16 15.12 -1.63
N VAL A 237 9.21 14.31 -1.74
CA VAL A 237 10.05 14.25 -2.94
C VAL A 237 9.23 13.85 -4.16
N PHE A 238 8.45 12.77 -4.07
CA PHE A 238 7.68 12.28 -5.22
C PHE A 238 6.50 13.19 -5.58
N ILE A 239 5.87 13.83 -4.61
CA ILE A 239 4.86 14.87 -4.86
C ILE A 239 5.50 16.09 -5.56
N ALA A 240 6.65 16.56 -5.07
CA ALA A 240 7.33 17.71 -5.64
C ALA A 240 7.81 17.44 -7.07
N PHE A 241 8.45 16.28 -7.30
CA PHE A 241 8.90 15.86 -8.62
C PHE A 241 7.74 15.68 -9.60
N GLY A 242 6.71 14.92 -9.22
CA GLY A 242 5.56 14.66 -10.07
C GLY A 242 4.80 15.94 -10.42
N ASN A 243 4.60 16.82 -9.43
CA ASN A 243 3.97 18.12 -9.64
C ASN A 243 4.83 19.05 -10.52
N GLY A 244 6.13 19.13 -10.24
CA GLY A 244 7.07 19.93 -11.03
C GLY A 244 7.12 19.51 -12.49
N TRP A 245 7.15 18.19 -12.76
CA TRP A 245 7.11 17.64 -14.11
C TRP A 245 5.78 17.94 -14.82
N THR A 246 4.66 17.73 -14.12
CA THR A 246 3.31 17.99 -14.65
C THR A 246 3.13 19.47 -15.04
N ARG A 247 3.73 20.41 -14.30
CA ARG A 247 3.70 21.84 -14.63
C ARG A 247 4.45 22.18 -15.92
N ARG A 248 5.57 21.51 -16.19
CA ARG A 248 6.44 21.77 -17.36
C ARG A 248 5.98 21.04 -18.63
N ARG A 249 5.06 20.11 -18.49
CA ARG A 249 4.59 19.31 -19.62
C ARG A 249 3.76 20.20 -20.55
N ASP A 250 4.14 20.20 -21.83
CA ASP A 250 3.35 20.86 -22.87
C ASP A 250 1.99 20.17 -23.02
N ALA A 251 0.94 20.97 -23.13
CA ALA A 251 -0.43 20.49 -23.24
C ALA A 251 -0.79 20.21 -24.70
#